data_b0b92f94771ac44604fd2cbffcb6b929
#
_entry.id   b0b92f94771ac44604fd2cbffcb6b929
#
_cell.length_a   1.000
_cell.length_b   1.000
_cell.length_c   1.000
_cell.angle_alpha   90.00
_cell.angle_beta   90.00
_cell.angle_gamma   90.00
#
_symmetry.space_group_name_H-M   'P 1'
#
loop_
_entity.id
_entity.type
_entity.pdbx_description
1 polymer ?
#
loop_
_entity_poly.entity_id
_entity_poly.type
_entity_poly.pdbx_seq_one_letter_code
_entity_poly.pdbx_strand_id
1 'polypeptide(L)'
;MLYQLFWLFLAFSFLGWCLEVAATAVRLGQYRDRGVLHGPLCLVYGITGCLITIALRELSGGWFFLFLFSALYATVVEWIAGHLLEHYSHTRWWDYSDRKWNLDGYICLSASVVWGALGLVTVKWLVPLLMRLYQLVPAGLAHVLLWIFAILLVIDLLGTALTLGGLRYKLPRVDKVNNRLANLTLRMGLWIFDRTERRMRTKAPQLDLIRPKRTKSTVFAAGCSFYKIFLLFVIGAFLGDITETIFCRITAGYWMSRSSLVWGPFSIVWGLAIALVTQVLYKYKDRSAFWLFGMGTLLGGAYEYLCSVFTEIVFGAVFWDYSALPFNLGGRINLLYCF
;
A
#
# COMPACT_ATOMS: atom_id res chain seq x y z
N MET A 1 -20.03 10.41 -0.34
CA MET A 1 -19.07 9.30 -0.54
C MET A 1 -17.70 9.62 0.05
N LEU A 2 -17.01 10.70 -0.34
CA LEU A 2 -15.66 11.01 0.15
C LEU A 2 -15.58 11.14 1.69
N TYR A 3 -16.51 11.87 2.31
CA TYR A 3 -16.58 12.03 3.78
C TYR A 3 -16.81 10.70 4.51
N GLN A 4 -17.63 9.83 3.95
CA GLN A 4 -17.87 8.48 4.51
C GLN A 4 -16.62 7.62 4.45
N LEU A 5 -15.87 7.65 3.34
CA LEU A 5 -14.61 6.95 3.22
C LEU A 5 -13.55 7.49 4.18
N PHE A 6 -13.48 8.79 4.33
CA PHE A 6 -12.55 9.40 5.28
C PHE A 6 -12.91 9.07 6.74
N TRP A 7 -14.21 9.05 7.08
CA TRP A 7 -14.68 8.55 8.37
C TRP A 7 -14.24 7.10 8.62
N LEU A 8 -14.48 6.21 7.64
CA LEU A 8 -14.07 4.80 7.74
C LEU A 8 -12.55 4.67 7.89
N PHE A 9 -11.79 5.45 7.11
CA PHE A 9 -10.33 5.48 7.21
C PHE A 9 -9.85 5.84 8.63
N LEU A 10 -10.40 6.88 9.24
CA LEU A 10 -10.06 7.28 10.60
C LEU A 10 -10.45 6.22 11.62
N ALA A 11 -11.66 5.67 11.49
CA ALA A 11 -12.16 4.63 12.39
C ALA A 11 -11.31 3.35 12.31
N PHE A 12 -10.98 2.86 11.12
CA PHE A 12 -10.12 1.68 10.94
C PHE A 12 -8.70 1.95 11.40
N SER A 13 -8.16 3.14 11.15
CA SER A 13 -6.82 3.51 11.63
C SER A 13 -6.75 3.52 13.15
N PHE A 14 -7.78 4.03 13.81
CA PHE A 14 -7.87 4.06 15.27
C PHE A 14 -8.04 2.64 15.85
N LEU A 15 -8.98 1.86 15.32
CA LEU A 15 -9.21 0.48 15.77
C LEU A 15 -7.98 -0.40 15.54
N GLY A 16 -7.30 -0.23 14.40
CA GLY A 16 -6.05 -0.92 14.11
C GLY A 16 -4.94 -0.56 15.09
N TRP A 17 -4.82 0.71 15.47
CA TRP A 17 -3.91 1.13 16.53
C TRP A 17 -4.26 0.48 17.87
N CYS A 18 -5.53 0.43 18.25
CA CYS A 18 -5.99 -0.26 19.46
C CYS A 18 -5.61 -1.75 19.44
N LEU A 19 -5.80 -2.43 18.30
CA LEU A 19 -5.44 -3.84 18.13
C LEU A 19 -3.94 -4.07 18.30
N GLU A 20 -3.10 -3.25 17.68
CA GLU A 20 -1.63 -3.34 17.78
C GLU A 20 -1.14 -3.12 19.22
N VAL A 21 -1.69 -2.11 19.89
CA VAL A 21 -1.36 -1.82 21.30
C VAL A 21 -1.80 -2.97 22.20
N ALA A 22 -3.03 -3.47 22.02
CA ALA A 22 -3.55 -4.59 22.81
C ALA A 22 -2.73 -5.87 22.57
N ALA A 23 -2.44 -6.22 21.32
CA ALA A 23 -1.64 -7.39 20.97
C ALA A 23 -0.21 -7.30 21.55
N THR A 24 0.36 -6.10 21.56
CA THR A 24 1.69 -5.88 22.13
C THR A 24 1.68 -5.93 23.65
N ALA A 25 0.65 -5.35 24.28
CA ALA A 25 0.47 -5.39 25.73
C ALA A 25 0.32 -6.83 26.25
N VAL A 26 -0.45 -7.66 25.54
CA VAL A 26 -0.60 -9.09 25.87
C VAL A 26 0.70 -9.86 25.70
N ARG A 27 1.48 -9.58 24.64
CA ARG A 27 2.74 -10.31 24.38
C ARG A 27 3.88 -9.91 25.30
N LEU A 28 4.01 -8.63 25.62
CA LEU A 28 5.16 -8.07 26.35
C LEU A 28 4.84 -7.73 27.80
N GLY A 29 3.58 -7.82 28.23
CA GLY A 29 3.16 -7.40 29.57
C GLY A 29 3.29 -5.90 29.84
N GLN A 30 3.55 -5.10 28.82
CA GLN A 30 3.79 -3.66 28.94
C GLN A 30 3.07 -2.89 27.82
N TYR A 31 2.54 -1.71 28.19
CA TYR A 31 1.98 -0.79 27.21
C TYR A 31 3.10 -0.26 26.30
N ARG A 32 2.96 -0.45 25.00
CA ARG A 32 3.86 0.10 24.00
C ARG A 32 3.06 0.64 22.83
N ASP A 33 3.20 1.94 22.58
CA ASP A 33 2.59 2.58 21.42
C ASP A 33 3.36 2.16 20.14
N ARG A 34 2.63 1.60 19.16
CA ARG A 34 3.18 1.06 17.91
C ARG A 34 2.84 1.89 16.67
N GLY A 35 2.06 2.95 16.80
CA GLY A 35 1.74 3.83 15.68
C GLY A 35 2.98 4.55 15.13
N VAL A 36 3.11 4.68 13.81
CA VAL A 36 4.15 5.50 13.17
C VAL A 36 3.85 6.99 13.42
N LEU A 37 2.59 7.35 13.43
CA LEU A 37 2.10 8.70 13.69
C LEU A 37 2.13 9.06 15.19
N HIS A 38 2.04 10.36 15.49
CA HIS A 38 1.86 10.84 16.88
C HIS A 38 0.49 10.51 17.42
N GLY A 39 -0.53 10.66 16.57
CA GLY A 39 -1.90 10.31 16.90
C GLY A 39 -2.07 8.78 17.08
N PRO A 40 -3.15 8.37 17.76
CA PRO A 40 -3.49 6.96 17.92
C PRO A 40 -4.07 6.38 16.61
N LEU A 41 -3.29 6.43 15.55
CA LEU A 41 -3.72 6.01 14.22
C LEU A 41 -2.68 5.08 13.58
N CYS A 42 -3.14 3.96 13.05
CA CYS A 42 -2.35 3.04 12.24
C CYS A 42 -2.82 3.09 10.77
N LEU A 43 -2.05 3.81 9.92
CA LEU A 43 -2.43 4.06 8.53
C LEU A 43 -2.66 2.78 7.72
N VAL A 44 -1.87 1.74 7.99
CA VAL A 44 -1.98 0.46 7.28
C VAL A 44 -3.40 -0.11 7.42
N TYR A 45 -3.96 -0.08 8.62
CA TYR A 45 -5.34 -0.55 8.87
C TYR A 45 -6.38 0.34 8.21
N GLY A 46 -6.17 1.67 8.23
CA GLY A 46 -7.08 2.63 7.58
C GLY A 46 -7.13 2.43 6.07
N ILE A 47 -5.98 2.37 5.43
CA ILE A 47 -5.85 2.14 3.98
C ILE A 47 -6.43 0.78 3.60
N THR A 48 -6.03 -0.27 4.31
CA THR A 48 -6.50 -1.64 4.05
C THR A 48 -8.01 -1.76 4.21
N GLY A 49 -8.57 -1.22 5.29
CA GLY A 49 -10.00 -1.27 5.56
C GLY A 49 -10.83 -0.53 4.50
N CYS A 50 -10.40 0.66 4.08
CA CYS A 50 -11.05 1.38 2.98
C CYS A 50 -10.94 0.62 1.66
N LEU A 51 -9.75 0.10 1.33
CA LEU A 51 -9.51 -0.66 0.12
C LEU A 51 -10.43 -1.89 0.05
N ILE A 52 -10.47 -2.70 1.11
CA ILE A 52 -11.35 -3.87 1.22
C ILE A 52 -12.82 -3.46 1.09
N THR A 53 -13.24 -2.38 1.75
CA THR A 53 -14.63 -1.91 1.72
C THR A 53 -15.08 -1.52 0.31
N ILE A 54 -14.20 -0.89 -0.48
CA ILE A 54 -14.51 -0.46 -1.83
C ILE A 54 -14.45 -1.64 -2.80
N ALA A 55 -13.31 -2.35 -2.79
CA ALA A 55 -12.99 -3.35 -3.79
C ALA A 55 -13.79 -4.66 -3.63
N LEU A 56 -14.15 -5.03 -2.40
CA LEU A 56 -14.82 -6.30 -2.13
C LEU A 56 -16.32 -6.15 -1.83
N ARG A 57 -16.90 -4.99 -2.16
CA ARG A 57 -18.31 -4.73 -1.93
C ARG A 57 -19.21 -5.78 -2.58
N GLU A 58 -18.91 -6.18 -3.80
CA GLU A 58 -19.66 -7.17 -4.56
C GLU A 58 -19.52 -8.60 -4.00
N LEU A 59 -18.39 -8.87 -3.35
CA LEU A 59 -18.10 -10.17 -2.73
C LEU A 59 -18.69 -10.31 -1.31
N SER A 60 -19.38 -9.28 -0.82
CA SER A 60 -19.95 -9.27 0.53
C SER A 60 -20.93 -10.44 0.80
N GLY A 61 -21.50 -11.06 -0.22
CA GLY A 61 -22.36 -12.25 -0.11
C GLY A 61 -21.60 -13.55 0.25
N GLY A 62 -20.37 -13.72 -0.26
CA GLY A 62 -19.57 -14.94 -0.12
C GLY A 62 -18.54 -14.85 0.99
N TRP A 63 -18.47 -15.86 1.89
CA TRP A 63 -17.50 -15.87 3.00
C TRP A 63 -16.08 -16.20 2.55
N PHE A 64 -15.95 -17.22 1.71
CA PHE A 64 -14.65 -17.75 1.29
C PHE A 64 -13.87 -16.74 0.45
N PHE A 65 -14.48 -16.20 -0.60
CA PHE A 65 -13.82 -15.24 -1.46
C PHE A 65 -13.54 -13.92 -0.76
N LEU A 66 -14.47 -13.46 0.10
CA LEU A 66 -14.27 -12.28 0.91
C LEU A 66 -13.05 -12.45 1.83
N PHE A 67 -12.91 -13.60 2.50
CA PHE A 67 -11.75 -13.93 3.31
C PHE A 67 -10.46 -13.93 2.48
N LEU A 68 -10.45 -14.66 1.37
CA LEU A 68 -9.28 -14.84 0.52
C LEU A 68 -8.77 -13.50 -0.04
N PHE A 69 -9.67 -12.71 -0.61
CA PHE A 69 -9.29 -11.42 -1.18
C PHE A 69 -8.97 -10.38 -0.10
N SER A 70 -9.62 -10.41 1.05
CA SER A 70 -9.22 -9.55 2.18
C SER A 70 -7.81 -9.86 2.65
N ALA A 71 -7.45 -11.14 2.78
CA ALA A 71 -6.09 -11.55 3.11
C ALA A 71 -5.09 -11.04 2.07
N LEU A 72 -5.42 -11.18 0.79
CA LEU A 72 -4.56 -10.75 -0.31
C LEU A 72 -4.35 -9.22 -0.30
N TYR A 73 -5.43 -8.44 -0.24
CA TYR A 73 -5.36 -6.96 -0.21
C TYR A 73 -4.53 -6.46 0.97
N ALA A 74 -4.80 -6.98 2.15
CA ALA A 74 -4.09 -6.57 3.35
C ALA A 74 -2.60 -6.93 3.28
N THR A 75 -2.27 -8.14 2.78
CA THR A 75 -0.89 -8.58 2.62
C THR A 75 -0.11 -7.69 1.65
N VAL A 76 -0.74 -7.26 0.55
CA VAL A 76 -0.12 -6.33 -0.40
C VAL A 76 0.13 -4.97 0.24
N VAL A 77 -0.85 -4.42 0.95
CA VAL A 77 -0.69 -3.13 1.65
C VAL A 77 0.39 -3.23 2.73
N GLU A 78 0.42 -4.32 3.50
CA GLU A 78 1.45 -4.56 4.54
C GLU A 78 2.85 -4.66 3.92
N TRP A 79 2.99 -5.35 2.80
CA TRP A 79 4.27 -5.48 2.09
C TRP A 79 4.77 -4.12 1.56
N ILE A 80 3.89 -3.34 0.92
CA ILE A 80 4.22 -1.99 0.43
C ILE A 80 4.60 -1.08 1.60
N ALA A 81 3.81 -1.09 2.69
CA ALA A 81 4.07 -0.28 3.86
C ALA A 81 5.40 -0.64 4.53
N GLY A 82 5.73 -1.94 4.63
CA GLY A 82 7.01 -2.40 5.18
C GLY A 82 8.21 -1.89 4.41
N HIS A 83 8.16 -1.99 3.07
CA HIS A 83 9.22 -1.48 2.20
C HIS A 83 9.35 0.05 2.26
N LEU A 84 8.24 0.76 2.22
CA LEU A 84 8.22 2.22 2.33
C LEU A 84 8.83 2.68 3.66
N LEU A 85 8.38 2.11 4.76
CA LEU A 85 8.88 2.49 6.09
C LEU A 85 10.36 2.16 6.23
N GLU A 86 10.82 0.98 5.81
CA GLU A 86 12.26 0.65 5.86
C GLU A 86 13.08 1.57 4.94
N HIS A 87 12.55 1.93 3.76
CA HIS A 87 13.26 2.84 2.85
C HIS A 87 13.51 4.22 3.49
N TYR A 88 12.51 4.77 4.16
CA TYR A 88 12.60 6.11 4.75
C TYR A 88 13.19 6.13 6.16
N SER A 89 12.89 5.14 7.00
CA SER A 89 13.38 5.08 8.38
C SER A 89 14.68 4.31 8.55
N HIS A 90 15.10 3.57 7.50
CA HIS A 90 16.24 2.64 7.53
C HIS A 90 16.15 1.57 8.63
N THR A 91 14.95 1.36 9.19
CA THR A 91 14.67 0.37 10.23
C THR A 91 13.41 -0.42 9.89
N ARG A 92 13.38 -1.68 10.33
CA ARG A 92 12.19 -2.51 10.23
C ARG A 92 11.29 -2.26 11.42
N TRP A 93 10.06 -1.86 11.16
CA TRP A 93 9.03 -1.66 12.18
C TRP A 93 8.44 -2.97 12.68
N TRP A 94 8.40 -3.98 11.81
CA TRP A 94 8.07 -5.37 12.14
C TRP A 94 8.97 -6.30 11.31
N ASP A 95 9.20 -7.49 11.81
CA ASP A 95 10.03 -8.50 11.14
C ASP A 95 9.43 -9.89 11.37
N TYR A 96 9.07 -10.55 10.28
CA TYR A 96 8.58 -11.93 10.26
C TYR A 96 9.63 -12.91 9.76
N SER A 97 10.90 -12.55 9.71
CA SER A 97 11.97 -13.40 9.17
C SER A 97 12.05 -14.76 9.88
N ASP A 98 11.70 -14.81 11.17
CA ASP A 98 11.68 -16.04 11.97
C ASP A 98 10.41 -16.88 11.75
N ARG A 99 9.43 -16.38 10.99
CA ARG A 99 8.18 -17.11 10.74
C ARG A 99 8.29 -17.95 9.47
N LYS A 100 7.69 -19.16 9.52
CA LYS A 100 7.56 -19.99 8.31
C LYS A 100 6.67 -19.27 7.28
N TRP A 101 6.98 -19.47 5.99
CA TRP A 101 6.22 -18.88 4.88
C TRP A 101 6.19 -17.33 4.95
N ASN A 102 7.33 -16.71 5.31
CA ASN A 102 7.51 -15.27 5.19
C ASN A 102 8.10 -14.90 3.82
N LEU A 103 7.82 -13.69 3.37
CA LEU A 103 8.44 -13.08 2.22
C LEU A 103 9.23 -11.85 2.66
N ASP A 104 10.54 -11.91 2.49
CA ASP A 104 11.49 -10.85 2.83
C ASP A 104 11.38 -10.34 4.30
N GLY A 105 10.67 -11.06 5.17
CA GLY A 105 10.39 -10.67 6.56
C GLY A 105 9.29 -9.60 6.70
N TYR A 106 8.71 -9.09 5.63
CA TYR A 106 7.65 -8.06 5.70
C TYR A 106 6.25 -8.64 5.86
N ILE A 107 6.01 -9.81 5.30
CA ILE A 107 4.73 -10.51 5.36
C ILE A 107 4.94 -11.99 5.67
N CYS A 108 3.94 -12.64 6.24
CA CYS A 108 3.94 -14.09 6.45
C CYS A 108 2.53 -14.66 6.35
N LEU A 109 2.43 -15.95 6.00
CA LEU A 109 1.14 -16.62 5.80
C LEU A 109 0.21 -16.53 7.01
N SER A 110 0.76 -16.67 8.23
CA SER A 110 -0.03 -16.56 9.46
C SER A 110 -0.64 -15.17 9.66
N ALA A 111 0.10 -14.09 9.33
CA ALA A 111 -0.41 -12.74 9.37
C ALA A 111 -1.49 -12.51 8.29
N SER A 112 -1.27 -13.05 7.09
CA SER A 112 -2.26 -12.96 5.99
C SER A 112 -3.58 -13.64 6.35
N VAL A 113 -3.55 -14.78 7.04
CA VAL A 113 -4.76 -15.46 7.55
C VAL A 113 -5.49 -14.58 8.57
N VAL A 114 -4.77 -13.94 9.48
CA VAL A 114 -5.36 -12.99 10.45
C VAL A 114 -6.00 -11.81 9.71
N TRP A 115 -5.32 -11.26 8.71
CA TRP A 115 -5.85 -10.18 7.88
C TRP A 115 -7.13 -10.59 7.14
N GLY A 116 -7.20 -11.82 6.63
CA GLY A 116 -8.41 -12.36 6.01
C GLY A 116 -9.60 -12.41 6.99
N ALA A 117 -9.36 -12.87 8.21
CA ALA A 117 -10.38 -12.88 9.25
C ALA A 117 -10.82 -11.47 9.66
N LEU A 118 -9.88 -10.55 9.84
CA LEU A 118 -10.18 -9.15 10.11
C LEU A 118 -10.98 -8.49 8.98
N GLY A 119 -10.66 -8.80 7.72
CA GLY A 119 -11.40 -8.32 6.56
C GLY A 119 -12.85 -8.81 6.53
N LEU A 120 -13.09 -10.09 6.86
CA LEU A 120 -14.44 -10.63 7.03
C LEU A 120 -15.23 -9.84 8.08
N VAL A 121 -14.65 -9.67 9.27
CA VAL A 121 -15.26 -8.91 10.36
C VAL A 121 -15.53 -7.46 9.94
N THR A 122 -14.58 -6.87 9.24
CA THR A 122 -14.69 -5.50 8.75
C THR A 122 -15.88 -5.33 7.82
N VAL A 123 -15.97 -6.12 6.76
CA VAL A 123 -17.02 -5.95 5.74
C VAL A 123 -18.41 -6.36 6.26
N LYS A 124 -18.49 -7.47 7.00
CA LYS A 124 -19.78 -8.01 7.44
C LYS A 124 -20.42 -7.24 8.60
N TRP A 125 -19.62 -6.74 9.52
CA TRP A 125 -20.14 -6.16 10.76
C TRP A 125 -19.63 -4.73 11.02
N LEU A 126 -18.33 -4.48 10.86
CA LEU A 126 -17.73 -3.22 11.27
C LEU A 126 -18.15 -2.08 10.35
N VAL A 127 -18.12 -2.28 9.03
CA VAL A 127 -18.56 -1.26 8.06
C VAL A 127 -20.02 -0.85 8.26
N PRO A 128 -21.00 -1.79 8.33
CA PRO A 128 -22.39 -1.44 8.62
C PRO A 128 -22.56 -0.69 9.95
N LEU A 129 -21.84 -1.12 11.00
CA LEU A 129 -21.89 -0.47 12.31
C LEU A 129 -21.35 0.97 12.23
N LEU A 130 -20.17 1.15 11.66
CA LEU A 130 -19.53 2.46 11.53
C LEU A 130 -20.34 3.42 10.66
N MET A 131 -21.00 2.90 9.62
CA MET A 131 -21.88 3.71 8.77
C MET A 131 -23.15 4.13 9.51
N ARG A 132 -23.74 3.26 10.35
CA ARG A 132 -24.84 3.63 11.24
C ARG A 132 -24.42 4.72 12.23
N LEU A 133 -23.24 4.59 12.86
CA LEU A 133 -22.71 5.61 13.75
C LEU A 133 -22.49 6.95 13.02
N TYR A 134 -21.99 6.92 11.81
CA TYR A 134 -21.82 8.14 10.99
C TYR A 134 -23.17 8.84 10.75
N GLN A 135 -24.24 8.09 10.49
CA GLN A 135 -25.57 8.63 10.22
C GLN A 135 -26.24 9.25 11.46
N LEU A 136 -25.81 8.87 12.68
CA LEU A 136 -26.32 9.47 13.93
C LEU A 136 -25.79 10.89 14.15
N VAL A 137 -24.66 11.24 13.52
CA VAL A 137 -24.05 12.56 13.68
C VAL A 137 -24.67 13.53 12.66
N PRO A 138 -25.16 14.73 13.08
CA PRO A 138 -25.63 15.73 12.14
C PRO A 138 -24.59 16.05 11.06
N ALA A 139 -25.00 16.10 9.80
CA ALA A 139 -24.07 16.21 8.66
C ALA A 139 -23.11 17.41 8.76
N GLY A 140 -23.60 18.58 9.18
CA GLY A 140 -22.75 19.76 9.36
C GLY A 140 -21.65 19.55 10.41
N LEU A 141 -21.99 18.94 11.53
CA LEU A 141 -21.02 18.65 12.60
C LEU A 141 -20.02 17.58 12.14
N ALA A 142 -20.50 16.52 11.46
CA ALA A 142 -19.63 15.49 10.92
C ALA A 142 -18.58 16.06 9.95
N HIS A 143 -18.98 16.94 9.05
CA HIS A 143 -18.07 17.59 8.10
C HIS A 143 -17.01 18.45 8.80
N VAL A 144 -17.41 19.27 9.77
CA VAL A 144 -16.48 20.11 10.53
C VAL A 144 -15.46 19.25 11.28
N LEU A 145 -15.92 18.21 11.98
CA LEU A 145 -15.03 17.29 12.70
C LEU A 145 -14.06 16.58 11.76
N LEU A 146 -14.53 16.09 10.62
CA LEU A 146 -13.68 15.42 9.64
C LEU A 146 -12.62 16.36 9.05
N TRP A 147 -12.94 17.64 8.81
CA TRP A 147 -11.95 18.63 8.39
C TRP A 147 -10.90 18.90 9.47
N ILE A 148 -11.30 19.01 10.74
CA ILE A 148 -10.36 19.16 11.85
C ILE A 148 -9.41 17.95 11.89
N PHE A 149 -9.94 16.72 11.83
CA PHE A 149 -9.11 15.51 11.81
C PHE A 149 -8.22 15.43 10.57
N ALA A 150 -8.68 15.88 9.40
CA ALA A 150 -7.87 15.94 8.19
C ALA A 150 -6.66 16.88 8.37
N ILE A 151 -6.88 18.06 8.92
CA ILE A 151 -5.80 19.01 9.18
C ILE A 151 -4.79 18.44 10.18
N LEU A 152 -5.27 17.86 11.28
CA LEU A 152 -4.41 17.23 12.29
C LEU A 152 -3.61 16.07 11.70
N LEU A 153 -4.22 15.24 10.88
CA LEU A 153 -3.56 14.12 10.18
C LEU A 153 -2.47 14.62 9.23
N VAL A 154 -2.75 15.67 8.45
CA VAL A 154 -1.76 16.26 7.54
C VAL A 154 -0.56 16.81 8.31
N ILE A 155 -0.81 17.52 9.41
CA ILE A 155 0.27 18.04 10.28
C ILE A 155 1.12 16.89 10.84
N ASP A 156 0.49 15.82 11.32
CA ASP A 156 1.18 14.65 11.86
C ASP A 156 1.98 13.90 10.77
N LEU A 157 1.40 13.70 9.59
CA LEU A 157 2.08 13.10 8.44
C LEU A 157 3.31 13.92 8.01
N LEU A 158 3.17 15.22 7.91
CA LEU A 158 4.28 16.10 7.56
C LEU A 158 5.38 16.05 8.63
N GLY A 159 5.03 16.15 9.91
CA GLY A 159 5.99 16.04 11.00
C GLY A 159 6.73 14.71 10.98
N THR A 160 6.01 13.62 10.76
CA THR A 160 6.56 12.25 10.67
C THR A 160 7.48 12.10 9.44
N ALA A 161 7.04 12.56 8.27
CA ALA A 161 7.83 12.50 7.03
C ALA A 161 9.11 13.32 7.10
N LEU A 162 9.05 14.52 7.68
CA LEU A 162 10.22 15.37 7.89
C LEU A 162 11.23 14.72 8.84
N THR A 163 10.74 14.03 9.87
CA THR A 163 11.60 13.32 10.83
C THR A 163 12.27 12.12 10.18
N LEU A 164 11.51 11.30 9.45
CA LEU A 164 12.03 10.13 8.74
C LEU A 164 12.99 10.51 7.62
N GLY A 165 12.73 11.63 6.92
CA GLY A 165 13.58 12.14 5.84
C GLY A 165 14.91 12.74 6.29
N GLY A 166 15.23 12.74 7.60
CA GLY A 166 16.49 13.24 8.13
C GLY A 166 16.73 14.74 7.90
N LEU A 167 15.67 15.51 7.80
CA LEU A 167 15.74 16.96 7.49
C LEU A 167 16.51 17.76 8.56
N ARG A 168 16.65 17.20 9.77
CA ARG A 168 17.43 17.80 10.87
C ARG A 168 18.87 18.13 10.46
N TYR A 169 19.48 17.29 9.62
CA TYR A 169 20.86 17.52 9.15
C TYR A 169 20.96 18.56 8.03
N LYS A 170 19.83 18.94 7.44
CA LYS A 170 19.77 19.90 6.33
C LYS A 170 19.29 21.30 6.74
N LEU A 171 18.76 21.46 7.95
CA LEU A 171 18.29 22.75 8.45
C LEU A 171 19.49 23.61 8.88
N PRO A 172 19.60 24.87 8.41
CA PRO A 172 20.63 25.78 8.87
C PRO A 172 20.49 26.05 10.37
N ARG A 173 21.62 26.18 11.07
CA ARG A 173 21.64 26.55 12.48
C ARG A 173 20.86 27.85 12.69
N VAL A 174 19.93 27.85 13.65
CA VAL A 174 18.97 28.91 13.94
C VAL A 174 19.65 30.26 14.22
N ASP A 175 20.93 30.26 14.59
CA ASP A 175 21.70 31.46 14.96
C ASP A 175 21.95 32.48 13.83
N LYS A 176 21.60 32.14 12.58
CA LYS A 176 21.84 33.03 11.42
C LYS A 176 20.59 33.64 10.80
N VAL A 177 19.39 33.42 11.38
CA VAL A 177 18.13 33.93 10.80
C VAL A 177 17.62 35.13 11.57
N ASN A 178 17.80 36.30 11.00
CA ASN A 178 17.48 37.60 11.64
C ASN A 178 16.01 38.07 11.51
N ASN A 179 15.08 37.19 11.04
CA ASN A 179 13.67 37.51 10.87
C ASN A 179 12.82 36.86 11.96
N ARG A 180 12.10 37.65 12.78
CA ARG A 180 11.29 37.17 13.92
C ARG A 180 10.25 36.10 13.50
N LEU A 181 9.60 36.24 12.35
CA LEU A 181 8.63 35.28 11.84
C LEU A 181 9.31 33.95 11.39
N ALA A 182 10.45 34.03 10.68
CA ALA A 182 11.21 32.87 10.27
C ALA A 182 11.77 32.10 11.48
N ASN A 183 12.18 32.81 12.53
CA ASN A 183 12.63 32.21 13.78
C ASN A 183 11.49 31.50 14.52
N LEU A 184 10.27 32.04 14.49
CA LEU A 184 9.11 31.43 15.14
C LEU A 184 8.69 30.15 14.41
N THR A 185 8.63 30.19 13.08
CA THR A 185 8.31 29.03 12.23
C THR A 185 9.39 27.95 12.35
N LEU A 186 10.68 28.34 12.37
CA LEU A 186 11.80 27.41 12.59
C LEU A 186 11.75 26.78 14.00
N ARG A 187 11.48 27.57 15.04
CA ARG A 187 11.36 27.05 16.43
C ARG A 187 10.17 26.11 16.57
N MET A 188 9.03 26.43 15.98
CA MET A 188 7.88 25.51 15.95
C MET A 188 8.20 24.22 15.17
N GLY A 189 8.81 24.36 14.01
CA GLY A 189 9.25 23.21 13.21
C GLY A 189 10.25 22.32 13.96
N LEU A 190 11.27 22.90 14.61
CA LEU A 190 12.24 22.17 15.41
C LEU A 190 11.60 21.54 16.66
N TRP A 191 10.66 22.21 17.31
CA TRP A 191 9.94 21.65 18.46
C TRP A 191 9.09 20.43 18.06
N ILE A 192 8.33 20.54 16.96
CA ILE A 192 7.57 19.42 16.40
C ILE A 192 8.52 18.26 16.07
N PHE A 193 9.64 18.59 15.42
CA PHE A 193 10.65 17.62 15.03
C PHE A 193 11.26 16.89 16.24
N ASP A 194 11.76 17.61 17.24
CA ASP A 194 12.37 17.04 18.45
C ASP A 194 11.36 16.17 19.24
N ARG A 195 10.10 16.61 19.28
CA ARG A 195 9.03 15.84 19.92
C ARG A 195 8.76 14.55 19.17
N THR A 196 8.75 14.61 17.83
CA THR A 196 8.54 13.44 16.97
C THR A 196 9.72 12.47 17.09
N GLU A 197 10.95 12.96 17.03
CA GLU A 197 12.16 12.15 17.15
C GLU A 197 12.22 11.42 18.50
N ARG A 198 11.99 12.13 19.62
CA ARG A 198 11.97 11.51 20.95
C ARG A 198 10.94 10.39 21.03
N ARG A 199 9.75 10.61 20.49
CA ARG A 199 8.69 9.61 20.50
C ARG A 199 9.02 8.42 19.59
N MET A 200 9.60 8.64 18.42
CA MET A 200 10.05 7.56 17.53
C MET A 200 11.16 6.72 18.17
N ARG A 201 12.12 7.34 18.84
CA ARG A 201 13.17 6.62 19.59
C ARG A 201 12.57 5.76 20.70
N THR A 202 11.51 6.21 21.36
CA THR A 202 10.81 5.42 22.39
C THR A 202 10.02 4.26 21.79
N LYS A 203 9.40 4.47 20.61
CA LYS A 203 8.61 3.45 19.91
C LYS A 203 9.48 2.38 19.23
N ALA A 204 10.61 2.78 18.72
CA ALA A 204 11.56 1.91 18.02
C ALA A 204 12.98 2.16 18.56
N PRO A 205 13.34 1.58 19.72
CA PRO A 205 14.67 1.75 20.32
C PRO A 205 15.82 1.31 19.41
N GLN A 206 15.53 0.52 18.38
CA GLN A 206 16.51 0.02 17.39
C GLN A 206 16.84 1.04 16.28
N LEU A 207 16.24 2.23 16.30
CA LEU A 207 16.52 3.30 15.34
C LEU A 207 17.99 3.79 15.38
N ASP A 208 18.73 3.50 16.44
CA ASP A 208 20.12 3.92 16.62
C ASP A 208 21.15 2.83 16.33
N LEU A 209 20.76 1.63 16.00
CA LEU A 209 21.70 0.51 15.90
C LEU A 209 21.90 0.05 14.46
N ILE A 210 23.13 0.32 13.99
CA ILE A 210 23.91 -0.49 13.05
C ILE A 210 23.06 -1.41 12.17
N ARG A 211 23.01 -1.12 10.87
CA ARG A 211 22.48 -2.05 9.87
C ARG A 211 22.86 -3.47 10.26
N PRO A 212 21.93 -4.34 10.65
CA PRO A 212 22.28 -5.73 10.75
C PRO A 212 22.80 -6.11 9.36
N LYS A 213 24.06 -6.56 9.29
CA LYS A 213 24.57 -7.23 8.09
C LYS A 213 23.51 -8.26 7.76
N ARG A 214 22.87 -8.11 6.60
CA ARG A 214 21.99 -9.14 6.05
C ARG A 214 22.81 -10.41 5.98
N THR A 215 22.79 -11.19 7.05
CA THR A 215 23.19 -12.59 6.95
C THR A 215 22.23 -13.17 5.94
N LYS A 216 22.77 -13.81 4.90
CA LYS A 216 21.98 -14.57 3.92
C LYS A 216 21.25 -15.66 4.69
N SER A 217 20.19 -15.26 5.42
CA SER A 217 19.29 -16.21 6.04
C SER A 217 18.50 -16.86 4.91
N THR A 218 18.08 -18.06 5.14
CA THR A 218 17.17 -18.85 4.32
C THR A 218 15.83 -18.13 4.18
N VAL A 219 15.84 -16.96 3.51
CA VAL A 219 14.65 -16.17 3.26
C VAL A 219 13.87 -16.89 2.17
N PHE A 220 12.65 -17.28 2.48
CA PHE A 220 11.70 -17.77 1.50
C PHE A 220 11.59 -16.75 0.35
N ALA A 221 11.71 -17.22 -0.89
CA ALA A 221 11.69 -16.38 -2.07
C ALA A 221 12.89 -15.42 -2.27
N ALA A 222 14.06 -15.71 -1.69
CA ALA A 222 15.28 -14.97 -2.00
C ALA A 222 15.66 -15.13 -3.48
N GLY A 223 16.16 -14.06 -4.07
CA GLY A 223 16.57 -14.07 -5.48
C GLY A 223 15.40 -14.15 -6.46
N CYS A 224 15.57 -14.86 -7.58
CA CYS A 224 14.53 -15.13 -8.60
C CYS A 224 14.02 -16.57 -8.43
N SER A 225 13.50 -16.91 -7.25
CA SER A 225 12.94 -18.23 -6.97
C SER A 225 11.52 -18.38 -7.52
N PHE A 226 11.08 -19.63 -7.72
CA PHE A 226 9.69 -19.91 -8.14
C PHE A 226 8.67 -19.27 -7.21
N TYR A 227 8.89 -19.34 -5.91
CA TYR A 227 7.98 -18.76 -4.92
C TYR A 227 7.86 -17.23 -5.06
N LYS A 228 8.97 -16.54 -5.34
CA LYS A 228 8.96 -15.10 -5.59
C LYS A 228 8.21 -14.76 -6.86
N ILE A 229 8.48 -15.48 -7.95
CA ILE A 229 7.80 -15.27 -9.24
C ILE A 229 6.30 -15.55 -9.12
N PHE A 230 5.93 -16.63 -8.44
CA PHE A 230 4.51 -16.95 -8.19
C PHE A 230 3.82 -15.87 -7.36
N LEU A 231 4.48 -15.38 -6.32
CA LEU A 231 3.91 -14.31 -5.50
C LEU A 231 3.80 -13.00 -6.28
N LEU A 232 4.81 -12.66 -7.08
CA LEU A 232 4.76 -11.49 -7.96
C LEU A 232 3.64 -11.61 -9.01
N PHE A 233 3.41 -12.81 -9.52
CA PHE A 233 2.26 -13.09 -10.38
C PHE A 233 0.94 -12.77 -9.66
N VAL A 234 0.74 -13.28 -8.45
CA VAL A 234 -0.50 -13.04 -7.67
C VAL A 234 -0.68 -11.57 -7.34
N ILE A 235 0.38 -10.92 -6.83
CA ILE A 235 0.35 -9.48 -6.50
C ILE A 235 0.12 -8.65 -7.76
N GLY A 236 0.80 -8.99 -8.85
CA GLY A 236 0.70 -8.29 -10.11
C GLY A 236 -0.68 -8.42 -10.77
N ALA A 237 -1.27 -9.61 -10.72
CA ALA A 237 -2.63 -9.84 -11.22
C ALA A 237 -3.65 -8.98 -10.48
N PHE A 238 -3.45 -8.82 -9.22
CA PHE A 238 -4.30 -8.07 -8.33
C PHE A 238 -4.17 -6.54 -8.50
N LEU A 239 -2.94 -6.04 -8.45
CA LEU A 239 -2.66 -4.61 -8.67
C LEU A 239 -3.02 -4.18 -10.10
N GLY A 240 -2.85 -5.07 -11.06
CA GLY A 240 -3.20 -4.83 -12.44
C GLY A 240 -4.69 -4.61 -12.64
N ASP A 241 -5.53 -5.43 -12.02
CA ASP A 241 -6.99 -5.27 -12.09
C ASP A 241 -7.44 -3.94 -11.46
N ILE A 242 -6.84 -3.57 -10.32
CA ILE A 242 -7.11 -2.26 -9.70
C ILE A 242 -6.72 -1.12 -10.65
N THR A 243 -5.53 -1.21 -11.24
CA THR A 243 -5.02 -0.18 -12.17
C THR A 243 -5.94 -0.05 -13.38
N GLU A 244 -6.34 -1.16 -14.00
CA GLU A 244 -7.27 -1.15 -15.11
C GLU A 244 -8.64 -0.61 -14.73
N THR A 245 -9.17 -0.97 -13.57
CA THR A 245 -10.47 -0.48 -13.08
C THR A 245 -10.43 1.03 -12.86
N ILE A 246 -9.35 1.58 -12.29
CA ILE A 246 -9.16 3.01 -12.13
C ILE A 246 -9.01 3.69 -13.49
N PHE A 247 -8.22 3.10 -14.38
CA PHE A 247 -8.02 3.60 -15.74
C PHE A 247 -9.35 3.67 -16.51
N CYS A 248 -10.17 2.63 -16.47
CA CYS A 248 -11.51 2.65 -17.08
C CYS A 248 -12.39 3.74 -16.48
N ARG A 249 -12.31 3.98 -15.17
CA ARG A 249 -13.03 5.08 -14.52
C ARG A 249 -12.65 6.45 -15.06
N ILE A 250 -11.34 6.66 -15.27
CA ILE A 250 -10.80 7.94 -15.75
C ILE A 250 -11.14 8.14 -17.23
N THR A 251 -10.98 7.11 -18.07
CA THR A 251 -11.13 7.21 -19.53
C THR A 251 -12.55 7.05 -20.01
N ALA A 252 -13.30 6.10 -19.47
CA ALA A 252 -14.67 5.79 -19.89
C ALA A 252 -15.75 6.43 -19.02
N GLY A 253 -15.38 7.00 -17.87
CA GLY A 253 -16.32 7.71 -16.98
C GLY A 253 -17.16 6.81 -16.07
N TYR A 254 -17.07 5.50 -16.17
CA TYR A 254 -17.82 4.54 -15.33
C TYR A 254 -16.90 3.45 -14.75
N TRP A 255 -17.36 2.85 -13.65
CA TRP A 255 -16.63 1.75 -13.04
C TRP A 255 -16.89 0.44 -13.78
N MET A 256 -15.87 -0.16 -14.35
CA MET A 256 -15.94 -1.43 -15.05
C MET A 256 -14.83 -2.35 -14.50
N SER A 257 -15.20 -3.52 -14.01
CA SER A 257 -14.22 -4.54 -13.66
C SER A 257 -13.60 -5.14 -14.93
N ARG A 258 -12.27 -5.24 -14.93
CA ARG A 258 -11.48 -5.86 -16.01
C ARG A 258 -10.90 -7.20 -15.57
N SER A 259 -11.47 -7.78 -14.52
CA SER A 259 -11.01 -9.04 -13.97
C SER A 259 -11.05 -10.17 -15.00
N SER A 260 -10.00 -10.97 -15.04
CA SER A 260 -9.94 -12.21 -15.81
C SER A 260 -10.72 -13.35 -15.17
N LEU A 261 -11.18 -13.18 -13.92
CA LEU A 261 -11.94 -14.16 -13.17
C LEU A 261 -13.38 -13.68 -12.97
N VAL A 262 -14.32 -14.62 -12.94
CA VAL A 262 -15.75 -14.33 -12.65
C VAL A 262 -15.93 -13.79 -11.22
N TRP A 263 -15.07 -14.21 -10.30
CA TRP A 263 -15.12 -13.86 -8.90
C TRP A 263 -13.84 -13.17 -8.44
N GLY A 264 -13.98 -11.92 -8.07
CA GLY A 264 -12.89 -11.11 -7.50
C GLY A 264 -12.01 -10.39 -8.50
N PRO A 265 -11.29 -9.36 -8.04
CA PRO A 265 -10.40 -8.54 -8.86
C PRO A 265 -9.07 -9.28 -9.11
N PHE A 266 -8.87 -9.78 -10.32
CA PHE A 266 -7.68 -10.53 -10.66
C PHE A 266 -7.43 -10.52 -12.18
N SER A 267 -6.41 -9.85 -12.63
CA SER A 267 -5.98 -9.82 -14.04
C SER A 267 -4.81 -10.75 -14.28
N ILE A 268 -5.09 -11.92 -14.86
CA ILE A 268 -4.06 -12.93 -15.23
C ILE A 268 -3.01 -12.30 -16.14
N VAL A 269 -3.42 -11.45 -17.05
CA VAL A 269 -2.53 -10.79 -18.02
C VAL A 269 -1.48 -9.96 -17.30
N TRP A 270 -1.87 -9.12 -16.34
CA TRP A 270 -0.95 -8.33 -15.52
C TRP A 270 -0.03 -9.19 -14.64
N GLY A 271 -0.59 -10.24 -14.05
CA GLY A 271 0.20 -11.16 -13.24
C GLY A 271 1.31 -11.83 -14.04
N LEU A 272 0.99 -12.35 -15.21
CA LEU A 272 1.97 -12.95 -16.11
C LEU A 272 2.99 -11.92 -16.62
N ALA A 273 2.56 -10.71 -16.96
CA ALA A 273 3.45 -9.63 -17.37
C ALA A 273 4.53 -9.37 -16.32
N ILE A 274 4.14 -9.13 -15.07
CA ILE A 274 5.07 -8.84 -13.99
C ILE A 274 6.01 -10.02 -13.71
N ALA A 275 5.49 -11.24 -13.71
CA ALA A 275 6.28 -12.45 -13.52
C ALA A 275 7.35 -12.61 -14.62
N LEU A 276 6.96 -12.50 -15.90
CA LEU A 276 7.84 -12.64 -17.04
C LEU A 276 8.89 -11.54 -17.13
N VAL A 277 8.46 -10.26 -17.00
CA VAL A 277 9.36 -9.11 -17.02
C VAL A 277 10.37 -9.21 -15.89
N THR A 278 9.93 -9.58 -14.68
CA THR A 278 10.85 -9.81 -13.56
C THR A 278 11.85 -10.90 -13.85
N GLN A 279 11.43 -12.03 -14.41
CA GLN A 279 12.32 -13.14 -14.73
C GLN A 279 13.38 -12.75 -15.78
N VAL A 280 12.99 -12.01 -16.79
CA VAL A 280 13.88 -11.55 -17.86
C VAL A 280 14.86 -10.49 -17.36
N LEU A 281 14.34 -9.47 -16.63
CA LEU A 281 15.15 -8.34 -16.19
C LEU A 281 15.95 -8.61 -14.92
N TYR A 282 15.70 -9.70 -14.19
CA TYR A 282 16.44 -10.01 -12.96
C TYR A 282 17.96 -10.08 -13.15
N LYS A 283 18.41 -10.54 -14.30
CA LYS A 283 19.85 -10.57 -14.67
C LYS A 283 20.47 -9.17 -14.72
N TYR A 284 19.65 -8.16 -14.96
CA TYR A 284 20.06 -6.76 -15.17
C TYR A 284 19.68 -5.85 -14.01
N LYS A 285 19.32 -6.43 -12.84
CA LYS A 285 18.85 -5.71 -11.64
C LYS A 285 19.80 -4.59 -11.17
N ASP A 286 21.10 -4.70 -11.47
CA ASP A 286 22.13 -3.75 -11.09
C ASP A 286 22.35 -2.63 -12.14
N ARG A 287 21.57 -2.63 -13.24
CA ARG A 287 21.55 -1.55 -14.24
C ARG A 287 20.82 -0.33 -13.71
N SER A 288 20.99 0.81 -14.38
CA SER A 288 20.32 2.05 -13.99
C SER A 288 18.79 1.89 -14.02
N ALA A 289 18.09 2.61 -13.15
CA ALA A 289 16.62 2.61 -13.11
C ALA A 289 16.00 3.02 -14.46
N PHE A 290 16.62 3.98 -15.16
CA PHE A 290 16.17 4.42 -16.47
C PHE A 290 16.26 3.30 -17.52
N TRP A 291 17.36 2.52 -17.53
CA TRP A 291 17.51 1.39 -18.41
C TRP A 291 16.47 0.30 -18.10
N LEU A 292 16.26 -0.01 -16.83
CA LEU A 292 15.26 -1.00 -16.40
C LEU A 292 13.84 -0.57 -16.78
N PHE A 293 13.53 0.72 -16.60
CA PHE A 293 12.26 1.30 -17.00
C PHE A 293 12.05 1.17 -18.52
N GLY A 294 13.02 1.60 -19.35
CA GLY A 294 12.91 1.51 -20.81
C GLY A 294 12.76 0.07 -21.32
N MET A 295 13.54 -0.87 -20.78
CA MET A 295 13.42 -2.27 -21.12
C MET A 295 12.12 -2.89 -20.61
N GLY A 296 11.66 -2.50 -19.43
CA GLY A 296 10.37 -2.93 -18.88
C GLY A 296 9.20 -2.47 -19.73
N THR A 297 9.21 -1.21 -20.18
CA THR A 297 8.21 -0.65 -21.10
C THR A 297 8.19 -1.40 -22.45
N LEU A 298 9.36 -1.64 -23.02
CA LEU A 298 9.46 -2.38 -24.30
C LEU A 298 8.93 -3.81 -24.17
N LEU A 299 9.32 -4.53 -23.12
CA LEU A 299 8.87 -5.89 -22.87
C LEU A 299 7.37 -5.94 -22.53
N GLY A 300 6.87 -4.96 -21.76
CA GLY A 300 5.46 -4.83 -21.44
C GLY A 300 4.61 -4.62 -22.69
N GLY A 301 4.99 -3.68 -23.56
CA GLY A 301 4.29 -3.43 -24.81
C GLY A 301 4.32 -4.65 -25.76
N ALA A 302 5.47 -5.33 -25.88
CA ALA A 302 5.56 -6.54 -26.67
C ALA A 302 4.65 -7.65 -26.12
N TYR A 303 4.62 -7.81 -24.80
CA TYR A 303 3.75 -8.76 -24.12
C TYR A 303 2.26 -8.44 -24.35
N GLU A 304 1.85 -7.18 -24.21
CA GLU A 304 0.47 -6.74 -24.45
C GLU A 304 0.04 -7.04 -25.89
N TYR A 305 0.91 -6.76 -26.87
CA TYR A 305 0.67 -7.10 -28.26
C TYR A 305 0.45 -8.61 -28.47
N LEU A 306 1.34 -9.44 -27.89
CA LEU A 306 1.23 -10.90 -27.98
C LEU A 306 -0.04 -11.41 -27.30
N CYS A 307 -0.44 -10.87 -26.17
CA CYS A 307 -1.69 -11.21 -25.50
C CYS A 307 -2.91 -10.87 -26.38
N SER A 308 -2.92 -9.70 -27.04
CA SER A 308 -3.99 -9.32 -27.96
C SER A 308 -4.11 -10.29 -29.12
N VAL A 309 -2.98 -10.67 -29.74
CA VAL A 309 -2.97 -11.67 -30.82
C VAL A 309 -3.42 -13.04 -30.34
N PHE A 310 -2.92 -13.46 -29.16
CA PHE A 310 -3.29 -14.75 -28.57
C PHE A 310 -4.80 -14.84 -28.26
N THR A 311 -5.37 -13.79 -27.67
CA THR A 311 -6.81 -13.78 -27.33
C THR A 311 -7.68 -13.78 -28.58
N GLU A 312 -7.29 -13.11 -29.65
CA GLU A 312 -7.99 -13.16 -30.94
C GLU A 312 -7.95 -14.57 -31.54
N ILE A 313 -6.78 -15.23 -31.54
CA ILE A 313 -6.64 -16.60 -32.09
C ILE A 313 -7.45 -17.61 -31.29
N VAL A 314 -7.40 -17.54 -29.94
CA VAL A 314 -7.98 -18.57 -29.07
C VAL A 314 -9.47 -18.35 -28.85
N PHE A 315 -9.89 -17.08 -28.65
CA PHE A 315 -11.26 -16.74 -28.29
C PHE A 315 -12.06 -16.11 -29.45
N GLY A 316 -11.41 -15.79 -30.58
CA GLY A 316 -12.03 -15.11 -31.70
C GLY A 316 -12.44 -13.68 -31.41
N ALA A 317 -11.92 -13.09 -30.33
CA ALA A 317 -12.31 -11.75 -29.87
C ALA A 317 -11.08 -10.94 -29.46
N VAL A 318 -11.10 -9.64 -29.80
CA VAL A 318 -10.13 -8.65 -29.34
C VAL A 318 -10.74 -7.99 -28.10
N PHE A 319 -10.06 -8.12 -26.96
CA PHE A 319 -10.57 -7.62 -25.66
C PHE A 319 -10.34 -6.12 -25.46
N TRP A 320 -9.39 -5.52 -26.22
CA TRP A 320 -9.14 -4.07 -26.21
C TRP A 320 -8.73 -3.62 -27.62
N ASP A 321 -9.11 -2.40 -27.99
CA ASP A 321 -8.79 -1.80 -29.29
C ASP A 321 -8.39 -0.35 -29.10
N TYR A 322 -7.16 -0.02 -29.53
CA TYR A 322 -6.60 1.33 -29.51
C TYR A 322 -6.60 2.01 -30.88
N SER A 323 -7.31 1.47 -31.89
CA SER A 323 -7.30 1.98 -33.26
C SER A 323 -7.72 3.44 -33.35
N ALA A 324 -8.59 3.90 -32.44
CA ALA A 324 -9.06 5.29 -32.38
C ALA A 324 -8.04 6.27 -31.77
N LEU A 325 -6.96 5.77 -31.18
CA LEU A 325 -5.97 6.60 -30.47
C LEU A 325 -4.72 6.82 -31.35
N PRO A 326 -4.08 8.00 -31.26
CA PRO A 326 -2.78 8.23 -31.92
C PRO A 326 -1.70 7.36 -31.32
N PHE A 327 -0.65 7.07 -32.08
CA PHE A 327 0.50 6.24 -31.68
C PHE A 327 0.15 4.80 -31.31
N ASN A 328 -0.89 4.22 -31.91
CA ASN A 328 -1.18 2.79 -31.79
C ASN A 328 -0.40 1.98 -32.81
N LEU A 329 -0.15 0.72 -32.50
CA LEU A 329 0.42 -0.27 -33.41
C LEU A 329 -0.62 -1.35 -33.69
N GLY A 330 -1.28 -1.25 -34.86
CA GLY A 330 -2.31 -2.19 -35.28
C GLY A 330 -3.53 -2.25 -34.36
N GLY A 331 -3.82 -1.20 -33.61
CA GLY A 331 -4.90 -1.13 -32.62
C GLY A 331 -4.65 -1.98 -31.36
N ARG A 332 -3.54 -2.72 -31.27
CA ARG A 332 -3.29 -3.72 -30.23
C ARG A 332 -2.53 -3.19 -29.03
N ILE A 333 -1.66 -2.21 -29.27
CA ILE A 333 -0.92 -1.48 -28.23
C ILE A 333 -0.95 0.02 -28.55
N ASN A 334 -0.76 0.83 -27.52
CA ASN A 334 -0.63 2.28 -27.66
C ASN A 334 0.59 2.77 -26.87
N LEU A 335 1.46 3.55 -27.56
CA LEU A 335 2.70 4.04 -26.96
C LEU A 335 2.47 4.84 -25.66
N LEU A 336 1.38 5.61 -25.58
CA LEU A 336 1.07 6.40 -24.38
C LEU A 336 0.70 5.55 -23.17
N TYR A 337 0.31 4.29 -23.39
CA TYR A 337 -0.10 3.36 -22.32
C TYR A 337 0.98 2.32 -22.00
N CYS A 338 2.10 2.34 -22.72
CA CYS A 338 3.25 1.50 -22.42
C CYS A 338 4.12 2.03 -21.27
N PHE A 339 3.89 3.29 -20.82
CA PHE A 339 4.71 3.95 -19.79
C PHE A 339 4.13 3.89 -18.39
#